data_682ae298a1fe8fa6616a674fde43fd73
#
_entry.id   682ae298a1fe8fa6616a674fde43fd73
#
_cell.length_a   1.000
_cell.length_b   1.000
_cell.length_c   1.000
_cell.angle_alpha   90.00
_cell.angle_beta   90.00
_cell.angle_gamma   90.00
#
_symmetry.space_group_name_H-M   'P 1'
#
loop_
_entity.id
_entity.type
_entity.pdbx_description
1 polymer ?
#
loop_
_entity_poly.entity_id
_entity_poly.type
_entity_poly.pdbx_seq_one_letter_code
_entity_poly.pdbx_strand_id
1 'polypeptide(L)'
;LMLRTTGIYFIILVMILVKCFLPDEKPEIIPFPLQSVSDKGDFTFNKATLISVENEKQAMIARELTDLFTLSAGFTPEIKIQDKRANIIFRTDRELATEHYKLNIAPSCILIKASGQKGFFYAMQTLRFLLPPAINNQTQVENIQWNVPGMTILDLSLIHI
;
A
#
# COMPACT_ATOMS: atom_id res chain seq x y z
N LEU A 1 29.16 45.41 -9.75
CA LEU A 1 29.27 43.96 -9.61
C LEU A 1 28.43 43.39 -8.44
N MET A 2 27.95 44.23 -7.49
CA MET A 2 27.19 43.79 -6.28
C MET A 2 25.69 43.57 -6.49
N LEU A 3 25.08 44.00 -7.60
CA LEU A 3 23.62 43.88 -7.81
C LEU A 3 23.18 42.53 -8.42
N ARG A 4 24.09 41.72 -8.92
CA ARG A 4 23.77 40.42 -9.56
C ARG A 4 23.69 39.27 -8.58
N THR A 5 24.36 39.34 -7.44
CA THR A 5 24.39 38.28 -6.44
C THR A 5 23.15 38.25 -5.54
N THR A 6 22.57 39.40 -5.23
CA THR A 6 21.35 39.50 -4.39
C THR A 6 20.12 38.88 -5.08
N GLY A 7 20.01 38.96 -6.41
CA GLY A 7 18.91 38.36 -7.17
C GLY A 7 18.93 36.82 -7.15
N ILE A 8 20.11 36.21 -7.16
CA ILE A 8 20.26 34.76 -7.14
C ILE A 8 19.86 34.19 -5.76
N TYR A 9 20.26 34.84 -4.67
CA TYR A 9 19.86 34.41 -3.31
C TYR A 9 18.36 34.57 -3.07
N PHE A 10 17.74 35.60 -3.64
CA PHE A 10 16.29 35.80 -3.53
C PHE A 10 15.51 34.71 -4.29
N ILE A 11 15.95 34.31 -5.48
CA ILE A 11 15.35 33.24 -6.27
C ILE A 11 15.51 31.89 -5.56
N ILE A 12 16.68 31.61 -4.98
CA ILE A 12 16.91 30.37 -4.21
C ILE A 12 16.04 30.33 -2.95
N LEU A 13 15.91 31.44 -2.25
CA LEU A 13 15.05 31.54 -1.06
C LEU A 13 13.57 31.33 -1.40
N VAL A 14 13.10 31.90 -2.52
CA VAL A 14 11.73 31.72 -3.01
C VAL A 14 11.50 30.26 -3.43
N MET A 15 12.47 29.60 -4.09
CA MET A 15 12.37 28.18 -4.44
C MET A 15 12.33 27.25 -3.22
N ILE A 16 13.05 27.59 -2.14
CA ILE A 16 13.00 26.83 -0.88
C ILE A 16 11.66 27.02 -0.17
N LEU A 17 11.11 28.24 -0.18
CA LEU A 17 9.80 28.55 0.41
C LEU A 17 8.65 27.85 -0.36
N VAL A 18 8.73 27.76 -1.67
CA VAL A 18 7.70 27.08 -2.49
C VAL A 18 7.65 25.56 -2.19
N LYS A 19 8.80 24.91 -1.90
CA LYS A 19 8.82 23.49 -1.50
C LYS A 19 8.17 23.24 -0.12
N CYS A 20 8.12 24.23 0.76
CA CYS A 20 7.45 24.09 2.07
C CYS A 20 5.91 24.22 2.00
N PHE A 21 5.35 24.65 0.87
CA PHE A 21 3.91 24.90 0.69
C PHE A 21 3.21 23.93 -0.25
N LEU A 22 3.91 22.90 -0.78
CA LEU A 22 3.22 21.84 -1.50
C LEU A 22 2.49 20.97 -0.48
N PRO A 23 1.15 20.86 -0.55
CA PRO A 23 0.44 19.94 0.32
C PRO A 23 0.92 18.52 0.01
N ASP A 24 1.20 17.76 1.06
CA ASP A 24 1.45 16.32 0.96
C ASP A 24 0.19 15.69 0.34
N GLU A 25 0.24 15.32 -0.94
CA GLU A 25 -0.88 14.64 -1.61
C GLU A 25 -1.09 13.30 -0.92
N LYS A 26 -2.08 13.23 -0.04
CA LYS A 26 -2.52 11.98 0.54
C LYS A 26 -3.08 11.11 -0.59
N PRO A 27 -2.74 9.81 -0.65
CA PRO A 27 -3.31 8.93 -1.65
C PRO A 27 -4.82 8.90 -1.53
N GLU A 28 -5.50 9.29 -2.60
CA GLU A 28 -6.96 9.34 -2.67
C GLU A 28 -7.46 7.96 -3.08
N ILE A 29 -7.94 7.19 -2.10
CA ILE A 29 -8.50 5.85 -2.32
C ILE A 29 -9.96 6.00 -2.71
N ILE A 30 -10.36 5.49 -3.87
CA ILE A 30 -11.74 5.49 -4.35
C ILE A 30 -12.24 4.04 -4.50
N PRO A 31 -13.31 3.61 -3.83
CA PRO A 31 -14.15 4.38 -2.90
C PRO A 31 -13.42 4.71 -1.60
N PHE A 32 -13.75 5.84 -0.99
CA PHE A 32 -13.14 6.28 0.27
C PHE A 32 -13.44 5.25 1.37
N PRO A 33 -12.44 4.72 2.07
CA PRO A 33 -12.68 3.92 3.26
C PRO A 33 -13.34 4.77 4.34
N LEU A 34 -14.15 4.16 5.19
CA LEU A 34 -14.88 4.89 6.23
C LEU A 34 -13.94 5.65 7.18
N GLN A 35 -12.77 5.09 7.46
CA GLN A 35 -11.72 5.71 8.26
C GLN A 35 -10.34 5.36 7.69
N SER A 36 -9.51 6.38 7.47
CA SER A 36 -8.08 6.20 7.16
C SER A 36 -7.24 7.14 8.00
N VAL A 37 -6.21 6.62 8.63
CA VAL A 37 -5.24 7.37 9.41
C VAL A 37 -3.86 7.09 8.83
N SER A 38 -3.14 8.14 8.43
CA SER A 38 -1.77 8.01 7.94
C SER A 38 -0.83 7.76 9.12
N ASP A 39 0.01 6.75 8.99
CA ASP A 39 1.09 6.43 9.93
C ASP A 39 2.45 6.84 9.34
N LYS A 40 3.51 6.83 10.15
CA LYS A 40 4.85 7.19 9.69
C LYS A 40 5.55 6.02 9.03
N GLY A 41 6.21 6.31 7.90
CA GLY A 41 7.05 5.36 7.16
C GLY A 41 6.27 4.53 6.16
N ASP A 42 7.00 3.89 5.25
CA ASP A 42 6.45 3.11 4.15
C ASP A 42 6.83 1.64 4.29
N PHE A 43 5.97 0.74 3.85
CA PHE A 43 6.33 -0.66 3.64
C PHE A 43 6.88 -0.83 2.22
N THR A 44 8.03 -1.51 2.10
CA THR A 44 8.68 -1.78 0.80
C THR A 44 8.57 -3.25 0.43
N PHE A 45 7.91 -3.54 -0.70
CA PHE A 45 7.92 -4.86 -1.30
C PHE A 45 9.26 -5.15 -1.96
N ASN A 46 9.77 -6.36 -1.75
CA ASN A 46 11.02 -6.83 -2.35
C ASN A 46 11.01 -8.37 -2.46
N LYS A 47 12.13 -8.94 -2.95
CA LYS A 47 12.28 -10.41 -3.13
C LYS A 47 12.17 -11.22 -1.83
N ALA A 48 12.36 -10.60 -0.66
CA ALA A 48 12.23 -11.24 0.64
C ALA A 48 10.82 -11.07 1.23
N THR A 49 9.89 -10.42 0.52
CA THR A 49 8.50 -10.28 0.96
C THR A 49 7.83 -11.65 1.04
N LEU A 50 7.32 -11.97 2.24
CA LEU A 50 6.65 -13.22 2.55
C LEU A 50 5.23 -12.95 3.04
N ILE A 51 4.25 -13.60 2.42
CA ILE A 51 2.82 -13.47 2.74
C ILE A 51 2.39 -14.72 3.50
N SER A 52 1.88 -14.53 4.72
CA SER A 52 1.26 -15.60 5.50
C SER A 52 -0.25 -15.56 5.38
N VAL A 53 -0.83 -16.67 5.02
CA VAL A 53 -2.28 -16.87 4.93
C VAL A 53 -2.72 -18.01 5.85
N GLU A 54 -4.00 -18.07 6.21
CA GLU A 54 -4.52 -19.12 7.09
C GLU A 54 -4.99 -20.36 6.31
N ASN A 55 -5.33 -20.19 5.02
CA ASN A 55 -5.89 -21.26 4.19
C ASN A 55 -5.75 -20.96 2.69
N GLU A 56 -6.05 -21.97 1.85
CA GLU A 56 -5.95 -21.88 0.38
C GLU A 56 -6.85 -20.79 -0.24
N LYS A 57 -8.02 -20.51 0.35
CA LYS A 57 -8.92 -19.48 -0.19
C LYS A 57 -8.29 -18.08 -0.06
N GLN A 58 -7.60 -17.81 1.05
CA GLN A 58 -6.82 -16.58 1.22
C GLN A 58 -5.58 -16.58 0.31
N ALA A 59 -4.94 -17.75 0.10
CA ALA A 59 -3.81 -17.86 -0.81
C ALA A 59 -4.21 -17.51 -2.26
N MET A 60 -5.38 -17.91 -2.72
CA MET A 60 -5.88 -17.55 -4.05
C MET A 60 -6.04 -16.04 -4.22
N ILE A 61 -6.56 -15.36 -3.19
CA ILE A 61 -6.68 -13.88 -3.20
C ILE A 61 -5.30 -13.22 -3.22
N ALA A 62 -4.37 -13.72 -2.40
CA ALA A 62 -3.01 -13.18 -2.35
C ALA A 62 -2.25 -13.37 -3.68
N ARG A 63 -2.52 -14.46 -4.43
CA ARG A 63 -1.89 -14.72 -5.76
C ARG A 63 -2.19 -13.62 -6.76
N GLU A 64 -3.37 -13.02 -6.75
CA GLU A 64 -3.70 -11.91 -7.66
C GLU A 64 -2.69 -10.76 -7.55
N LEU A 65 -2.26 -10.43 -6.33
CA LEU A 65 -1.23 -9.40 -6.14
C LEU A 65 0.16 -9.91 -6.51
N THR A 66 0.54 -11.13 -6.12
CA THR A 66 1.89 -11.65 -6.41
C THR A 66 2.13 -11.83 -7.90
N ASP A 67 1.09 -12.15 -8.69
CA ASP A 67 1.17 -12.24 -10.14
C ASP A 67 1.46 -10.87 -10.78
N LEU A 68 0.90 -9.79 -10.24
CA LEU A 68 1.24 -8.43 -10.69
C LEU A 68 2.71 -8.11 -10.44
N PHE A 69 3.26 -8.46 -9.27
CA PHE A 69 4.68 -8.28 -8.99
C PHE A 69 5.58 -9.12 -9.91
N THR A 70 5.15 -10.33 -10.25
CA THR A 70 5.87 -11.18 -11.20
C THR A 70 6.03 -10.49 -12.55
N LEU A 71 4.95 -9.89 -13.05
CA LEU A 71 4.93 -9.22 -14.35
C LEU A 71 5.67 -7.88 -14.32
N SER A 72 5.37 -7.04 -13.34
CA SER A 72 5.81 -5.65 -13.34
C SER A 72 7.13 -5.40 -12.62
N ALA A 73 7.42 -6.17 -11.55
CA ALA A 73 8.61 -5.97 -10.72
C ALA A 73 9.73 -7.01 -10.96
N GLY A 74 9.42 -8.11 -11.67
CA GLY A 74 10.38 -9.17 -11.92
C GLY A 74 10.74 -10.01 -10.68
N PHE A 75 9.89 -9.99 -9.65
CA PHE A 75 9.96 -10.90 -8.51
C PHE A 75 8.56 -11.28 -8.03
N THR A 76 8.45 -12.44 -7.39
CA THR A 76 7.18 -12.97 -6.86
C THR A 76 7.27 -13.07 -5.35
N PRO A 77 6.50 -12.28 -4.58
CA PRO A 77 6.38 -12.48 -3.13
C PRO A 77 5.93 -13.92 -2.81
N GLU A 78 6.59 -14.56 -1.88
CA GLU A 78 6.28 -15.95 -1.51
C GLU A 78 5.02 -16.01 -0.64
N ILE A 79 4.13 -16.99 -0.89
CA ILE A 79 2.93 -17.23 -0.08
C ILE A 79 3.12 -18.53 0.70
N LYS A 80 2.88 -18.48 2.01
CA LYS A 80 2.93 -19.65 2.91
C LYS A 80 1.72 -19.69 3.83
N ILE A 81 1.33 -20.90 4.20
CA ILE A 81 0.26 -21.10 5.18
C ILE A 81 0.86 -21.03 6.58
N GLN A 82 0.35 -20.11 7.39
CA GLN A 82 0.67 -19.95 8.81
C GLN A 82 2.18 -19.78 9.12
N ASP A 83 2.92 -19.04 8.29
CA ASP A 83 4.33 -18.75 8.56
C ASP A 83 4.46 -17.51 9.48
N LYS A 84 5.14 -17.68 10.61
CA LYS A 84 5.34 -16.62 11.61
C LYS A 84 6.39 -15.57 11.20
N ARG A 85 7.20 -15.84 10.17
CA ARG A 85 8.25 -14.94 9.68
C ARG A 85 7.74 -13.95 8.64
N ALA A 86 6.46 -14.09 8.23
CA ALA A 86 5.87 -13.27 7.20
C ALA A 86 5.78 -11.81 7.64
N ASN A 87 6.00 -10.94 6.67
CA ASN A 87 5.83 -9.49 6.83
C ASN A 87 4.51 -8.99 6.21
N ILE A 88 3.75 -9.85 5.55
CA ILE A 88 2.35 -9.59 5.20
C ILE A 88 1.50 -10.73 5.78
N ILE A 89 0.50 -10.39 6.57
CA ILE A 89 -0.25 -11.37 7.37
C ILE A 89 -1.75 -11.23 7.12
N PHE A 90 -2.37 -12.29 6.64
CA PHE A 90 -3.82 -12.43 6.59
C PHE A 90 -4.33 -13.05 7.89
N ARG A 91 -5.33 -12.44 8.48
CA ARG A 91 -5.93 -12.91 9.74
C ARG A 91 -7.45 -12.84 9.67
N THR A 92 -8.13 -13.94 9.92
CA THR A 92 -9.59 -13.96 10.03
C THR A 92 -10.02 -13.23 11.31
N ASP A 93 -10.92 -12.25 11.14
CA ASP A 93 -11.56 -11.50 12.23
C ASP A 93 -13.08 -11.64 12.08
N ARG A 94 -13.68 -12.52 12.87
CA ARG A 94 -15.11 -12.88 12.79
C ARG A 94 -16.05 -11.78 13.29
N GLU A 95 -15.51 -10.75 13.95
CA GLU A 95 -16.29 -9.60 14.41
C GLU A 95 -16.62 -8.63 13.27
N LEU A 96 -15.88 -8.70 12.16
CA LEU A 96 -16.14 -7.90 10.99
C LEU A 96 -17.29 -8.50 10.16
N ALA A 97 -18.14 -7.65 9.59
CA ALA A 97 -19.12 -8.09 8.60
C ALA A 97 -18.44 -8.62 7.33
N THR A 98 -19.19 -9.36 6.51
CA THR A 98 -18.64 -10.18 5.41
C THR A 98 -17.77 -9.41 4.40
N GLU A 99 -18.06 -8.15 4.17
CA GLU A 99 -17.35 -7.30 3.18
C GLU A 99 -16.38 -6.33 3.84
N HIS A 100 -16.42 -6.24 5.18
CA HIS A 100 -15.57 -5.32 5.93
C HIS A 100 -14.14 -5.86 6.03
N TYR A 101 -13.18 -4.92 6.08
CA TYR A 101 -11.79 -5.25 6.36
C TYR A 101 -11.10 -4.16 7.18
N LYS A 102 -10.01 -4.58 7.83
CA LYS A 102 -9.02 -3.71 8.45
C LYS A 102 -7.68 -3.97 7.78
N LEU A 103 -7.03 -2.90 7.32
CA LEU A 103 -5.70 -2.94 6.73
C LEU A 103 -4.79 -2.02 7.53
N ASN A 104 -3.77 -2.60 8.15
CA ASN A 104 -2.74 -1.85 8.87
C ASN A 104 -1.41 -2.03 8.16
N ILE A 105 -0.83 -0.93 7.69
CA ILE A 105 0.44 -0.88 6.97
C ILE A 105 1.47 -0.18 7.86
N ALA A 106 2.49 -0.90 8.26
CA ALA A 106 3.63 -0.38 8.99
C ALA A 106 4.93 -0.72 8.24
N PRO A 107 6.03 -0.01 8.46
CA PRO A 107 7.29 -0.25 7.73
C PRO A 107 7.80 -1.68 7.78
N SER A 108 7.53 -2.42 8.86
CA SER A 108 7.99 -3.79 9.06
C SER A 108 6.97 -4.86 8.68
N CYS A 109 5.66 -4.52 8.65
CA CYS A 109 4.62 -5.49 8.35
C CYS A 109 3.33 -4.86 7.85
N ILE A 110 2.56 -5.65 7.10
CA ILE A 110 1.17 -5.36 6.71
C ILE A 110 0.27 -6.41 7.36
N LEU A 111 -0.73 -5.96 8.11
CA LEU A 111 -1.74 -6.82 8.71
C LEU A 111 -3.09 -6.60 8.03
N ILE A 112 -3.64 -7.65 7.45
CA ILE A 112 -4.93 -7.66 6.76
C ILE A 112 -5.90 -8.51 7.57
N LYS A 113 -7.00 -7.90 8.03
CA LYS A 113 -8.05 -8.57 8.77
C LYS A 113 -9.38 -8.47 8.03
N ALA A 114 -10.08 -9.60 7.90
CA ALA A 114 -11.42 -9.68 7.35
C ALA A 114 -12.12 -10.94 7.88
N SER A 115 -13.46 -10.97 7.82
CA SER A 115 -14.20 -12.17 8.22
C SER A 115 -14.35 -13.19 7.10
N GLY A 116 -14.27 -12.76 5.84
CA GLY A 116 -14.52 -13.60 4.68
C GLY A 116 -13.75 -13.19 3.43
N GLN A 117 -13.92 -13.98 2.36
CA GLN A 117 -13.19 -13.79 1.10
C GLN A 117 -13.39 -12.40 0.49
N LYS A 118 -14.61 -11.83 0.52
CA LYS A 118 -14.89 -10.51 -0.04
C LYS A 118 -14.08 -9.42 0.66
N GLY A 119 -14.05 -9.42 2.00
CA GLY A 119 -13.27 -8.44 2.77
C GLY A 119 -11.77 -8.56 2.48
N PHE A 120 -11.21 -9.76 2.39
CA PHE A 120 -9.81 -9.97 1.99
C PHE A 120 -9.56 -9.48 0.56
N PHE A 121 -10.47 -9.74 -0.37
CA PHE A 121 -10.37 -9.26 -1.74
C PHE A 121 -10.33 -7.72 -1.80
N TYR A 122 -11.26 -7.05 -1.11
CA TYR A 122 -11.28 -5.59 -1.07
C TYR A 122 -10.03 -4.98 -0.42
N ALA A 123 -9.53 -5.59 0.66
CA ALA A 123 -8.28 -5.17 1.28
C ALA A 123 -7.10 -5.29 0.29
N MET A 124 -7.06 -6.36 -0.51
CA MET A 124 -6.02 -6.54 -1.54
C MET A 124 -6.16 -5.54 -2.69
N GLN A 125 -7.38 -5.20 -3.13
CA GLN A 125 -7.58 -4.14 -4.13
C GLN A 125 -7.12 -2.78 -3.58
N THR A 126 -7.40 -2.48 -2.32
CA THR A 126 -6.91 -1.27 -1.67
C THR A 126 -5.38 -1.24 -1.61
N LEU A 127 -4.75 -2.35 -1.22
CA LEU A 127 -3.29 -2.44 -1.20
C LEU A 127 -2.68 -2.27 -2.60
N ARG A 128 -3.29 -2.86 -3.63
CA ARG A 128 -2.91 -2.65 -5.03
C ARG A 128 -3.02 -1.19 -5.44
N PHE A 129 -4.05 -0.49 -4.99
CA PHE A 129 -4.28 0.92 -5.32
C PHE A 129 -3.24 1.85 -4.68
N LEU A 130 -2.72 1.48 -3.51
CA LEU A 130 -1.68 2.21 -2.80
C LEU A 130 -0.28 2.00 -3.39
N LEU A 131 -0.07 0.95 -4.18
CA LEU A 131 1.18 0.70 -4.89
C LEU A 131 1.37 1.70 -6.04
N PRO A 132 2.62 1.94 -6.46
CA PRO A 132 2.89 2.71 -7.67
C PRO A 132 2.09 2.19 -8.86
N PRO A 133 1.51 3.07 -9.71
CA PRO A 133 0.68 2.67 -10.88
C PRO A 133 1.38 1.67 -11.82
N ALA A 134 2.71 1.65 -11.82
CA ALA A 134 3.54 0.71 -12.56
C ALA A 134 3.26 -0.76 -12.23
N ILE A 135 2.61 -1.07 -11.07
CA ILE A 135 2.21 -2.43 -10.69
C ILE A 135 1.24 -3.07 -11.71
N ASN A 136 0.55 -2.24 -12.49
CA ASN A 136 -0.41 -2.71 -13.51
C ASN A 136 0.24 -2.97 -14.88
N ASN A 137 1.54 -2.78 -15.02
CA ASN A 137 2.23 -3.03 -16.28
C ASN A 137 2.35 -4.53 -16.56
N GLN A 138 2.22 -4.88 -17.84
CA GLN A 138 2.35 -6.27 -18.32
C GLN A 138 3.80 -6.68 -18.59
N THR A 139 4.75 -5.77 -18.39
CA THR A 139 6.19 -5.98 -18.57
C THR A 139 6.94 -5.38 -17.40
N GLN A 140 8.10 -5.96 -17.09
CA GLN A 140 8.94 -5.49 -16.01
C GLN A 140 9.34 -4.03 -16.19
N VAL A 141 9.23 -3.25 -15.09
CA VAL A 141 9.63 -1.86 -15.00
C VAL A 141 10.82 -1.76 -14.06
N GLU A 142 11.89 -1.13 -14.53
CA GLU A 142 13.10 -0.91 -13.75
C GLU A 142 13.05 0.39 -12.94
N ASN A 143 13.85 0.47 -11.89
CA ASN A 143 14.04 1.67 -11.07
C ASN A 143 12.77 2.16 -10.34
N ILE A 144 11.82 1.28 -10.05
CA ILE A 144 10.64 1.56 -9.24
C ILE A 144 10.87 1.05 -7.81
N GLN A 145 10.62 1.92 -6.83
CA GLN A 145 10.48 1.51 -5.45
C GLN A 145 9.02 1.08 -5.20
N TRP A 146 8.84 -0.19 -4.88
CA TRP A 146 7.52 -0.79 -4.65
C TRP A 146 7.06 -0.52 -3.22
N ASN A 147 6.81 0.76 -2.91
CA ASN A 147 6.43 1.22 -1.59
C ASN A 147 4.93 1.42 -1.50
N VAL A 148 4.39 1.17 -0.30
CA VAL A 148 3.05 1.59 0.10
C VAL A 148 3.15 2.44 1.36
N PRO A 149 2.43 3.56 1.45
CA PRO A 149 2.49 4.44 2.60
C PRO A 149 1.97 3.75 3.86
N GLY A 150 2.62 4.03 5.00
CA GLY A 150 2.15 3.58 6.31
C GLY A 150 0.79 4.18 6.62
N MET A 151 -0.20 3.33 6.89
CA MET A 151 -1.55 3.78 7.24
C MET A 151 -2.38 2.67 7.87
N THR A 152 -3.39 3.10 8.60
CA THR A 152 -4.46 2.22 9.09
C THR A 152 -5.76 2.55 8.37
N ILE A 153 -6.37 1.57 7.73
CA ILE A 153 -7.63 1.68 7.00
C ILE A 153 -8.65 0.76 7.67
N LEU A 154 -9.80 1.31 7.98
CA LEU A 154 -11.00 0.57 8.37
C LEU A 154 -12.07 0.84 7.31
N ASP A 155 -12.37 -0.16 6.51
CA ASP A 155 -13.49 -0.11 5.55
C ASP A 155 -14.65 -0.94 6.09
N LEU A 156 -15.74 -0.25 6.34
CA LEU A 156 -17.00 -0.82 6.81
C LEU A 156 -18.05 -0.74 5.71
N SER A 157 -17.68 -1.02 4.48
CA SER A 157 -18.52 -1.02 3.25
C SER A 157 -19.99 -0.72 3.52
N LEU A 158 -20.39 0.55 3.38
CA LEU A 158 -21.77 1.01 3.58
C LEU A 158 -22.57 0.98 2.26
N ILE A 159 -22.27 0.05 1.36
CA ILE A 159 -23.09 -0.11 0.16
C ILE A 159 -24.24 -1.06 0.52
N HIS A 160 -25.20 -0.54 1.25
CA HIS A 160 -26.56 -1.02 1.20
C HIS A 160 -27.34 -0.12 0.22
N ILE A 161 -27.41 -0.57 -1.02
CA ILE A 161 -28.43 -0.11 -1.95
C ILE A 161 -29.60 -1.07 -1.84
#